data_2a73ecfd2056d5841153653f8123d8a3
#
_entry.id   2a73ecfd2056d5841153653f8123d8a3
#
_cell.length_a   1.000
_cell.length_b   1.000
_cell.length_c   1.000
_cell.angle_alpha   90.00
_cell.angle_beta   90.00
_cell.angle_gamma   90.00
#
_symmetry.space_group_name_H-M   'P 1'
#
loop_
_entity.id
_entity.type
_entity.pdbx_description
1 polymer ?
#
loop_
_entity_poly.entity_id
_entity_poly.type
_entity_poly.pdbx_seq_one_letter_code
_entity_poly.pdbx_strand_id
1 'polypeptide(L)'
;MNSDRKRHILFAIFVLLATMSFINANKEKKKGTIILQFENYVDDKPLNLDSTTYHNHIGQPYTISKFKYYIGNIHLKKKNGAEYSSSDYFLINEEDSTSKQITLDNVPDGEYTSISFIVGVDSIHNCSGAQSGALDPMNAMFWAWNTGYIFLKLEGQSPLSQSPGKLLEFHIGGYKEPNNCIRNISLDLNYNTAKCSSIKIKTDVSEIFKTPLTVDFSKISSVTDFHYATRIANNYTDMFSVLSIIYK
;
A
#
# COMPACT_ATOMS: atom_id res chain seq x y z
N MET A 1 -60.28 35.95 -11.43
CA MET A 1 -59.48 35.15 -10.49
C MET A 1 -58.54 36.11 -9.76
N ASN A 2 -58.78 36.33 -8.44
CA ASN A 2 -58.16 37.41 -7.66
C ASN A 2 -56.61 37.30 -7.63
N SER A 3 -55.95 38.47 -7.76
CA SER A 3 -54.48 38.62 -7.74
C SER A 3 -53.82 37.87 -6.54
N ASP A 4 -54.46 37.95 -5.40
CA ASP A 4 -53.96 37.32 -4.17
C ASP A 4 -53.96 35.77 -4.24
N ARG A 5 -54.95 35.19 -4.89
CA ARG A 5 -55.03 33.73 -5.10
C ARG A 5 -53.94 33.21 -6.01
N LYS A 6 -53.54 34.01 -7.01
CA LYS A 6 -52.38 33.70 -7.87
C LYS A 6 -51.05 33.80 -7.12
N ARG A 7 -50.88 34.78 -6.23
CA ARG A 7 -49.67 34.92 -5.39
C ARG A 7 -49.53 33.77 -4.41
N HIS A 8 -50.61 33.35 -3.77
CA HIS A 8 -50.56 32.17 -2.86
C HIS A 8 -50.24 30.86 -3.59
N ILE A 9 -50.76 30.67 -4.80
CA ILE A 9 -50.48 29.49 -5.61
C ILE A 9 -49.01 29.48 -6.05
N LEU A 10 -48.45 30.62 -6.49
CA LEU A 10 -47.05 30.75 -6.86
C LEU A 10 -46.11 30.54 -5.68
N PHE A 11 -46.46 31.05 -4.49
CA PHE A 11 -45.68 30.84 -3.28
C PHE A 11 -45.71 29.37 -2.85
N ALA A 12 -46.87 28.69 -2.90
CA ALA A 12 -47.00 27.28 -2.60
C ALA A 12 -46.18 26.40 -3.56
N ILE A 13 -46.15 26.71 -4.86
CA ILE A 13 -45.34 25.99 -5.85
C ILE A 13 -43.84 26.21 -5.58
N PHE A 14 -43.43 27.43 -5.21
CA PHE A 14 -42.03 27.74 -4.89
C PHE A 14 -41.55 27.00 -3.64
N VAL A 15 -42.37 26.91 -2.59
CA VAL A 15 -42.09 26.13 -1.38
C VAL A 15 -42.02 24.65 -1.70
N LEU A 16 -42.90 24.10 -2.55
CA LEU A 16 -42.91 22.70 -2.94
C LEU A 16 -41.66 22.35 -3.77
N LEU A 17 -41.24 23.22 -4.68
CA LEU A 17 -39.99 23.04 -5.46
C LEU A 17 -38.74 23.13 -4.58
N ALA A 18 -38.74 24.06 -3.61
CA ALA A 18 -37.64 24.18 -2.66
C ALA A 18 -37.53 22.92 -1.75
N THR A 19 -38.64 22.37 -1.26
CA THR A 19 -38.63 21.15 -0.45
C THR A 19 -38.24 19.90 -1.26
N MET A 20 -38.64 19.80 -2.53
CA MET A 20 -38.17 18.73 -3.43
C MET A 20 -36.67 18.85 -3.73
N SER A 21 -36.10 20.03 -3.83
CA SER A 21 -34.67 20.23 -4.01
C SER A 21 -33.87 19.78 -2.75
N PHE A 22 -34.40 20.02 -1.55
CA PHE A 22 -33.78 19.57 -0.30
C PHE A 22 -33.88 18.04 -0.07
N ILE A 23 -34.95 17.39 -0.54
CA ILE A 23 -35.13 15.95 -0.41
C ILE A 23 -34.17 15.18 -1.33
N ASN A 24 -33.79 15.74 -2.48
CA ASN A 24 -32.79 15.12 -3.37
C ASN A 24 -31.34 15.31 -2.90
N ALA A 25 -31.05 16.23 -1.99
CA ALA A 25 -29.69 16.55 -1.55
C ALA A 25 -29.15 15.57 -0.49
N ASN A 26 -29.97 14.74 0.14
CA ASN A 26 -29.59 13.88 1.27
C ASN A 26 -29.81 12.39 1.03
N LYS A 27 -29.60 11.89 -0.17
CA LYS A 27 -29.43 10.45 -0.32
C LYS A 27 -28.04 10.11 0.23
N GLU A 28 -27.96 9.68 1.50
CA GLU A 28 -26.71 9.16 2.06
C GLU A 28 -26.10 8.18 1.06
N LYS A 29 -24.88 8.49 0.59
CA LYS A 29 -24.19 7.58 -0.31
C LYS A 29 -23.92 6.31 0.45
N LYS A 30 -24.49 5.21 0.00
CA LYS A 30 -24.27 3.90 0.57
C LYS A 30 -22.76 3.67 0.67
N LYS A 31 -22.30 3.20 1.81
CA LYS A 31 -20.91 2.89 2.09
C LYS A 31 -20.74 1.39 2.30
N GLY A 32 -19.61 0.88 1.92
CA GLY A 32 -19.27 -0.53 2.07
C GLY A 32 -17.86 -0.71 2.59
N THR A 33 -17.42 -1.94 2.58
CA THR A 33 -16.08 -2.36 2.94
C THR A 33 -15.40 -2.93 1.72
N ILE A 34 -14.12 -2.60 1.51
CA ILE A 34 -13.24 -3.21 0.52
C ILE A 34 -12.13 -3.94 1.25
N ILE A 35 -11.83 -5.16 0.84
CA ILE A 35 -10.73 -5.95 1.35
C ILE A 35 -9.60 -5.92 0.32
N LEU A 36 -8.40 -5.51 0.75
CA LEU A 36 -7.17 -5.65 -0.01
C LEU A 36 -6.42 -6.87 0.53
N GLN A 37 -6.00 -7.76 -0.35
CA GLN A 37 -5.21 -8.94 0.00
C GLN A 37 -3.86 -8.84 -0.70
N PHE A 38 -2.78 -8.70 0.06
CA PHE A 38 -1.41 -8.69 -0.45
C PHE A 38 -0.87 -10.12 -0.50
N GLU A 39 -0.49 -10.55 -1.68
CA GLU A 39 0.09 -11.88 -1.91
C GLU A 39 1.53 -11.70 -2.40
N ASN A 40 2.50 -12.16 -1.58
CA ASN A 40 3.91 -12.03 -1.88
C ASN A 40 4.39 -13.20 -2.75
N TYR A 41 5.12 -12.86 -3.81
CA TYR A 41 5.67 -13.79 -4.81
C TYR A 41 7.16 -13.53 -5.01
N VAL A 42 7.85 -14.51 -5.52
CA VAL A 42 9.15 -14.36 -6.18
C VAL A 42 8.95 -14.83 -7.63
N ASP A 43 8.98 -13.89 -8.57
CA ASP A 43 8.53 -14.09 -9.94
C ASP A 43 7.08 -14.63 -9.99
N ASP A 44 6.86 -15.86 -10.44
CA ASP A 44 5.52 -16.45 -10.55
C ASP A 44 5.18 -17.46 -9.44
N LYS A 45 6.02 -17.56 -8.41
CA LYS A 45 5.84 -18.51 -7.31
C LYS A 45 5.49 -17.79 -6.01
N PRO A 46 4.50 -18.26 -5.23
CA PRO A 46 4.27 -17.73 -3.90
C PRO A 46 5.56 -17.75 -3.07
N LEU A 47 5.77 -16.68 -2.32
CA LEU A 47 6.92 -16.59 -1.42
C LEU A 47 6.80 -17.64 -0.31
N ASN A 48 7.86 -18.45 -0.15
CA ASN A 48 8.03 -19.39 0.96
C ASN A 48 9.33 -19.05 1.69
N LEU A 49 9.21 -18.73 2.97
CA LEU A 49 10.35 -18.42 3.82
C LEU A 49 11.17 -19.68 4.12
N ASP A 50 12.48 -19.50 4.25
CA ASP A 50 13.50 -20.47 4.67
C ASP A 50 13.69 -21.72 3.81
N SER A 51 12.64 -22.21 3.16
CA SER A 51 12.62 -23.53 2.52
C SER A 51 12.92 -23.54 1.02
N THR A 52 12.80 -22.38 0.35
CA THR A 52 12.91 -22.29 -1.10
C THR A 52 14.15 -21.52 -1.52
N THR A 53 14.97 -22.10 -2.40
CA THR A 53 16.04 -21.38 -3.07
C THR A 53 15.48 -20.70 -4.32
N TYR A 54 15.61 -19.39 -4.37
CA TYR A 54 15.28 -18.53 -5.50
C TYR A 54 16.57 -18.14 -6.25
N HIS A 55 16.42 -17.56 -7.44
CA HIS A 55 17.53 -17.00 -8.18
C HIS A 55 17.14 -15.57 -8.60
N ASN A 56 18.04 -14.60 -8.38
CA ASN A 56 17.83 -13.26 -8.91
C ASN A 56 18.01 -13.27 -10.44
N HIS A 57 17.66 -12.16 -11.11
CA HIS A 57 17.68 -12.07 -12.57
C HIS A 57 19.06 -12.24 -13.22
N ILE A 58 20.16 -12.20 -12.45
CA ILE A 58 21.52 -12.55 -12.89
C ILE A 58 21.95 -13.95 -12.47
N GLY A 59 21.00 -14.78 -12.04
CA GLY A 59 21.20 -16.21 -11.75
C GLY A 59 21.82 -16.51 -10.39
N GLN A 60 21.91 -15.57 -9.47
CA GLN A 60 22.48 -15.76 -8.16
C GLN A 60 21.48 -16.39 -7.19
N PRO A 61 21.80 -17.54 -6.55
CA PRO A 61 20.90 -18.21 -5.63
C PRO A 61 20.74 -17.44 -4.30
N TYR A 62 19.53 -17.46 -3.75
CA TYR A 62 19.24 -16.91 -2.44
C TYR A 62 18.00 -17.55 -1.79
N THR A 63 17.92 -17.44 -0.48
CA THR A 63 16.74 -17.76 0.32
C THR A 63 16.24 -16.50 1.01
N ILE A 64 14.98 -16.47 1.39
CA ILE A 64 14.38 -15.38 2.17
C ILE A 64 13.89 -15.96 3.48
N SER A 65 14.34 -15.42 4.60
CA SER A 65 13.91 -15.81 5.95
C SER A 65 12.93 -14.82 6.57
N LYS A 66 12.88 -13.56 6.06
CA LYS A 66 11.97 -12.53 6.53
C LYS A 66 11.62 -11.55 5.43
N PHE A 67 10.33 -11.19 5.35
CA PHE A 67 9.87 -10.15 4.45
C PHE A 67 8.74 -9.35 5.10
N LYS A 68 8.98 -8.05 5.30
CA LYS A 68 8.02 -7.11 5.89
C LYS A 68 8.08 -5.76 5.17
N TYR A 69 6.93 -5.08 5.04
CA TYR A 69 6.90 -3.72 4.50
C TYR A 69 5.67 -2.96 4.98
N TYR A 70 5.78 -1.63 5.01
CA TYR A 70 4.67 -0.75 5.34
C TYR A 70 3.91 -0.30 4.11
N ILE A 71 2.58 -0.34 4.23
CA ILE A 71 1.62 0.29 3.33
C ILE A 71 0.90 1.39 4.10
N GLY A 72 0.79 2.58 3.52
CA GLY A 72 0.06 3.71 4.13
C GLY A 72 -0.54 4.65 3.09
N ASN A 73 -1.32 5.62 3.55
CA ASN A 73 -1.92 6.65 2.71
C ASN A 73 -2.63 6.05 1.48
N ILE A 74 -3.60 5.17 1.72
CA ILE A 74 -4.33 4.48 0.65
C ILE A 74 -5.38 5.41 0.06
N HIS A 75 -5.37 5.57 -1.25
CA HIS A 75 -6.37 6.33 -2.00
C HIS A 75 -7.04 5.44 -3.04
N LEU A 76 -8.35 5.56 -3.16
CA LEU A 76 -9.16 4.93 -4.22
C LEU A 76 -9.84 6.02 -5.03
N LYS A 77 -9.57 6.09 -6.32
CA LYS A 77 -10.13 7.10 -7.23
C LYS A 77 -11.26 6.51 -8.06
N LYS A 78 -12.40 7.21 -8.05
CA LYS A 78 -13.55 6.84 -8.85
C LYS A 78 -13.43 7.37 -10.28
N LYS A 79 -14.18 6.74 -11.19
CA LYS A 79 -14.31 7.16 -12.58
C LYS A 79 -14.78 8.62 -12.75
N ASN A 80 -15.57 9.13 -11.80
CA ASN A 80 -16.05 10.53 -11.79
C ASN A 80 -15.10 11.52 -11.10
N GLY A 81 -13.90 11.09 -10.74
CA GLY A 81 -12.87 11.90 -10.07
C GLY A 81 -13.00 12.00 -8.56
N ALA A 82 -14.08 11.52 -7.95
CA ALA A 82 -14.19 11.48 -6.49
C ALA A 82 -13.21 10.46 -5.90
N GLU A 83 -12.70 10.75 -4.70
CA GLU A 83 -11.71 9.92 -4.02
C GLU A 83 -12.18 9.47 -2.63
N TYR A 84 -11.74 8.30 -2.23
CA TYR A 84 -11.73 7.82 -0.85
C TYR A 84 -10.26 7.76 -0.40
N SER A 85 -10.00 8.10 0.84
CA SER A 85 -8.65 7.99 1.41
C SER A 85 -8.69 7.43 2.83
N SER A 86 -7.66 6.63 3.16
CA SER A 86 -7.30 6.23 4.52
C SER A 86 -5.87 6.67 4.79
N SER A 87 -5.65 7.31 5.93
CA SER A 87 -4.32 7.70 6.42
C SER A 87 -3.69 6.64 7.32
N ASP A 88 -4.35 5.50 7.52
CA ASP A 88 -3.86 4.41 8.35
C ASP A 88 -2.60 3.76 7.77
N TYR A 89 -1.79 3.19 8.66
CA TYR A 89 -0.63 2.38 8.31
C TYR A 89 -0.89 0.91 8.59
N PHE A 90 -0.37 0.07 7.71
CA PHE A 90 -0.47 -1.38 7.78
C PHE A 90 0.91 -1.98 7.59
N LEU A 91 1.26 -2.93 8.45
CA LEU A 91 2.49 -3.71 8.31
C LEU A 91 2.15 -5.05 7.67
N ILE A 92 2.59 -5.25 6.44
CA ILE A 92 2.53 -6.56 5.79
C ILE A 92 3.72 -7.38 6.25
N ASN A 93 3.46 -8.53 6.84
CA ASN A 93 4.47 -9.44 7.37
C ASN A 93 4.22 -10.85 6.82
N GLU A 94 5.19 -11.41 6.08
CA GLU A 94 5.03 -12.75 5.50
C GLU A 94 4.86 -13.85 6.53
N GLU A 95 5.43 -13.69 7.73
CA GLU A 95 5.26 -14.63 8.84
C GLU A 95 3.86 -14.65 9.45
N ASP A 96 3.06 -13.59 9.19
CA ASP A 96 1.70 -13.43 9.71
C ASP A 96 0.69 -13.26 8.56
N SER A 97 -0.01 -14.33 8.24
CA SER A 97 -0.99 -14.34 7.15
C SER A 97 -2.14 -13.35 7.36
N THR A 98 -2.47 -13.00 8.61
CA THR A 98 -3.55 -12.06 8.91
C THR A 98 -3.17 -10.62 8.57
N SER A 99 -1.89 -10.27 8.67
CA SER A 99 -1.35 -8.97 8.31
C SER A 99 -1.47 -8.66 6.81
N LYS A 100 -1.58 -9.69 5.98
CA LYS A 100 -1.67 -9.56 4.51
C LYS A 100 -3.07 -9.13 4.04
N GLN A 101 -4.03 -8.98 4.94
CA GLN A 101 -5.37 -8.51 4.63
C GLN A 101 -5.64 -7.14 5.26
N ILE A 102 -5.92 -6.15 4.44
CA ILE A 102 -6.31 -4.80 4.85
C ILE A 102 -7.81 -4.61 4.60
N THR A 103 -8.53 -4.16 5.62
CA THR A 103 -9.94 -3.83 5.51
C THR A 103 -10.11 -2.32 5.47
N LEU A 104 -10.69 -1.82 4.38
CA LEU A 104 -11.03 -0.41 4.21
C LEU A 104 -12.52 -0.23 4.43
N ASP A 105 -12.88 0.43 5.53
CA ASP A 105 -14.27 0.67 5.91
C ASP A 105 -14.79 2.01 5.39
N ASN A 106 -16.11 2.14 5.37
CA ASN A 106 -16.80 3.37 4.97
C ASN A 106 -16.48 3.84 3.53
N VAL A 107 -16.09 2.93 2.66
CA VAL A 107 -15.79 3.22 1.26
C VAL A 107 -17.11 3.54 0.53
N PRO A 108 -17.27 4.74 -0.07
CA PRO A 108 -18.50 5.10 -0.78
C PRO A 108 -18.75 4.22 -2.00
N ASP A 109 -19.97 3.71 -2.18
CA ASP A 109 -20.31 2.89 -3.35
C ASP A 109 -19.96 3.57 -4.67
N GLY A 110 -19.51 2.77 -5.64
CA GLY A 110 -19.22 3.23 -7.01
C GLY A 110 -18.21 2.39 -7.77
N GLU A 111 -17.82 2.92 -8.92
CA GLU A 111 -16.80 2.35 -9.79
C GLU A 111 -15.46 3.06 -9.52
N TYR A 112 -14.45 2.28 -9.17
CA TYR A 112 -13.09 2.72 -8.89
C TYR A 112 -12.17 2.32 -10.03
N THR A 113 -11.36 3.28 -10.48
CA THR A 113 -10.46 3.12 -11.64
C THR A 113 -9.00 3.04 -11.26
N SER A 114 -8.64 3.43 -10.03
CA SER A 114 -7.28 3.24 -9.52
C SER A 114 -7.26 3.13 -8.01
N ILE A 115 -6.22 2.46 -7.52
CA ILE A 115 -5.76 2.49 -6.13
C ILE A 115 -4.35 3.03 -6.11
N SER A 116 -4.05 3.90 -5.15
CA SER A 116 -2.68 4.29 -4.85
C SER A 116 -2.40 4.21 -3.36
N PHE A 117 -1.12 4.00 -3.02
CA PHE A 117 -0.64 3.93 -1.66
C PHE A 117 0.86 4.26 -1.61
N ILE A 118 1.39 4.54 -0.43
CA ILE A 118 2.83 4.63 -0.24
C ILE A 118 3.39 3.31 0.30
N VAL A 119 4.61 2.98 -0.14
CA VAL A 119 5.50 2.06 0.58
C VAL A 119 6.41 2.90 1.44
N GLY A 120 6.30 2.72 2.76
CA GLY A 120 7.05 3.51 3.74
C GLY A 120 6.18 4.21 4.77
N VAL A 121 6.83 5.06 5.58
CA VAL A 121 6.18 5.85 6.63
C VAL A 121 6.57 7.32 6.43
N ASP A 122 5.59 8.21 6.42
CA ASP A 122 5.81 9.64 6.16
C ASP A 122 6.59 10.34 7.29
N SER A 123 7.00 11.58 7.02
CA SER A 123 7.80 12.36 7.96
C SER A 123 7.07 12.67 9.27
N ILE A 124 5.75 12.85 9.23
CA ILE A 124 4.96 13.15 10.41
C ILE A 124 5.00 11.96 11.36
N HIS A 125 4.70 10.77 10.88
CA HIS A 125 4.73 9.55 11.69
C HIS A 125 6.15 9.14 12.08
N ASN A 126 7.14 9.36 11.24
CA ASN A 126 8.55 9.14 11.61
C ASN A 126 9.02 10.04 12.76
N CYS A 127 8.46 11.25 12.89
CA CYS A 127 8.83 12.22 13.93
C CYS A 127 7.94 12.19 15.18
N SER A 128 6.87 11.41 15.20
CA SER A 128 5.86 11.42 16.27
C SER A 128 6.23 10.60 17.52
N GLY A 129 7.44 10.07 17.60
CA GLY A 129 7.88 9.20 18.70
C GLY A 129 7.33 7.77 18.59
N ALA A 130 7.29 7.06 19.72
CA ALA A 130 6.78 5.69 19.78
C ALA A 130 5.26 5.69 19.54
N GLN A 131 4.81 4.79 18.66
CA GLN A 131 3.41 4.63 18.27
C GLN A 131 2.94 3.20 18.58
N SER A 132 1.68 2.92 18.36
CA SER A 132 1.06 1.60 18.57
C SER A 132 0.58 0.98 17.25
N GLY A 133 0.07 -0.25 17.30
CA GLY A 133 -0.48 -0.95 16.15
C GLY A 133 0.59 -1.29 15.12
N ALA A 134 0.34 -1.00 13.84
CA ALA A 134 1.29 -1.29 12.77
C ALA A 134 2.64 -0.57 12.99
N LEU A 135 2.61 0.63 13.56
CA LEU A 135 3.81 1.45 13.81
C LEU A 135 4.42 1.22 15.21
N ASP A 136 4.03 0.17 15.93
CA ASP A 136 4.66 -0.17 17.21
C ASP A 136 6.14 -0.59 16.98
N PRO A 137 7.11 0.01 17.71
CA PRO A 137 8.51 -0.40 17.63
C PRO A 137 8.75 -1.90 17.92
N MET A 138 7.85 -2.55 18.68
CA MET A 138 7.91 -3.99 18.95
C MET A 138 7.76 -4.87 17.69
N ASN A 139 7.29 -4.31 16.58
CA ASN A 139 7.25 -5.00 15.29
C ASN A 139 8.64 -5.21 14.66
N ALA A 140 9.71 -4.70 15.32
CA ALA A 140 11.10 -4.77 14.85
C ALA A 140 11.31 -4.12 13.46
N MET A 141 10.54 -3.06 13.19
CA MET A 141 10.61 -2.24 11.97
C MET A 141 11.01 -0.79 12.29
N PHE A 142 11.81 -0.59 13.34
CA PHE A 142 12.27 0.72 13.78
C PHE A 142 13.75 0.66 14.18
N TRP A 143 14.54 1.65 13.72
CA TRP A 143 15.94 1.78 14.11
C TRP A 143 16.07 2.61 15.40
N ALA A 144 16.47 1.99 16.50
CA ALA A 144 16.72 2.69 17.74
C ALA A 144 17.90 3.68 17.66
N TRP A 145 18.88 3.38 16.80
CA TRP A 145 20.13 4.17 16.64
C TRP A 145 20.03 5.26 15.57
N ASN A 146 19.07 5.17 14.65
CA ASN A 146 18.91 6.10 13.50
C ASN A 146 17.52 6.75 13.45
N THR A 147 16.77 6.71 14.53
CA THR A 147 15.43 7.31 14.68
C THR A 147 14.60 7.33 13.39
N GLY A 148 13.94 6.23 13.08
CA GLY A 148 13.05 6.13 11.93
C GLY A 148 12.63 4.71 11.64
N TYR A 149 11.58 4.59 10.84
CA TYR A 149 11.03 3.29 10.46
C TYR A 149 11.83 2.64 9.33
N ILE A 150 11.94 1.31 9.40
CA ILE A 150 12.35 0.47 8.26
C ILE A 150 11.09 0.30 7.41
N PHE A 151 11.10 0.81 6.18
CA PHE A 151 9.95 0.81 5.28
C PHE A 151 9.73 -0.53 4.62
N LEU A 152 10.84 -1.19 4.28
CA LEU A 152 10.88 -2.54 3.76
C LEU A 152 12.06 -3.27 4.39
N LYS A 153 11.81 -4.47 4.91
CA LYS A 153 12.81 -5.38 5.48
C LYS A 153 12.78 -6.70 4.73
N LEU A 154 13.91 -7.08 4.16
CA LEU A 154 14.14 -8.40 3.61
C LEU A 154 15.41 -8.96 4.23
N GLU A 155 15.31 -10.14 4.81
CA GLU A 155 16.43 -10.90 5.34
C GLU A 155 16.48 -12.28 4.70
N GLY A 156 17.68 -12.83 4.53
CA GLY A 156 17.87 -14.12 3.92
C GLY A 156 19.34 -14.52 3.83
N GLN A 157 19.65 -15.41 2.92
CA GLN A 157 21.02 -15.86 2.68
C GLN A 157 21.32 -16.05 1.20
N SER A 158 22.56 -15.80 0.80
CA SER A 158 23.10 -16.20 -0.49
C SER A 158 24.53 -16.70 -0.32
N PRO A 159 24.94 -17.81 -0.92
CA PRO A 159 26.33 -18.28 -0.87
C PRO A 159 27.32 -17.26 -1.44
N LEU A 160 26.85 -16.31 -2.24
CA LEU A 160 27.65 -15.24 -2.84
C LEU A 160 27.85 -14.04 -1.91
N SER A 161 27.02 -13.90 -0.86
CA SER A 161 27.12 -12.82 0.10
C SER A 161 28.51 -12.79 0.76
N GLN A 162 29.07 -11.59 0.94
CA GLN A 162 30.32 -11.37 1.67
C GLN A 162 30.07 -11.10 3.16
N SER A 163 28.81 -10.96 3.58
CA SER A 163 28.46 -10.78 5.00
C SER A 163 28.74 -12.07 5.81
N PRO A 164 29.06 -11.96 7.12
CA PRO A 164 29.18 -13.12 7.99
C PRO A 164 27.92 -13.99 7.92
N GLY A 165 28.09 -15.32 7.93
CA GLY A 165 26.96 -16.24 7.81
C GLY A 165 26.27 -16.24 6.45
N LYS A 166 26.85 -15.59 5.44
CA LYS A 166 26.26 -15.44 4.10
C LYS A 166 24.92 -14.72 4.09
N LEU A 167 24.70 -13.84 5.07
CA LEU A 167 23.46 -13.13 5.26
C LEU A 167 23.21 -12.11 4.12
N LEU A 168 21.93 -11.95 3.82
CA LEU A 168 21.37 -10.83 3.05
C LEU A 168 20.50 -10.03 4.00
N GLU A 169 20.77 -8.72 4.12
CA GLU A 169 20.06 -7.82 5.04
C GLU A 169 19.73 -6.51 4.32
N PHE A 170 18.51 -6.41 3.81
CA PHE A 170 18.01 -5.21 3.14
C PHE A 170 16.97 -4.53 4.04
N HIS A 171 17.44 -3.57 4.85
CA HIS A 171 16.61 -2.75 5.71
C HIS A 171 16.52 -1.34 5.11
N ILE A 172 15.49 -1.11 4.35
CA ILE A 172 15.30 0.12 3.57
C ILE A 172 14.40 1.08 4.34
N GLY A 173 14.88 2.30 4.54
CA GLY A 173 14.13 3.37 5.18
C GLY A 173 14.79 4.73 4.91
N GLY A 174 14.16 5.78 5.39
CA GLY A 174 14.58 7.16 5.17
C GLY A 174 13.43 7.98 4.59
N TYR A 175 13.13 9.11 5.22
CA TYR A 175 11.98 9.95 4.87
C TYR A 175 12.36 11.38 4.48
N LYS A 176 13.65 11.74 4.55
CA LYS A 176 14.16 13.08 4.24
C LYS A 176 15.06 13.05 3.00
N GLU A 177 14.93 14.06 2.18
CA GLU A 177 15.90 14.26 1.08
C GLU A 177 17.34 14.49 1.61
N PRO A 178 18.35 13.98 0.92
CA PRO A 178 18.32 13.21 -0.35
C PRO A 178 18.06 11.71 -0.15
N ASN A 179 17.78 11.26 1.07
CA ASN A 179 17.70 9.84 1.44
C ASN A 179 16.23 9.36 1.55
N ASN A 180 15.32 9.98 0.82
CA ASN A 180 13.91 9.62 0.85
C ASN A 180 13.65 8.30 0.10
N CYS A 181 13.21 7.28 0.84
CA CYS A 181 12.88 5.95 0.34
C CYS A 181 11.36 5.70 0.24
N ILE A 182 10.52 6.69 0.58
CA ILE A 182 9.07 6.58 0.38
C ILE A 182 8.79 6.51 -1.13
N ARG A 183 7.96 5.56 -1.56
CA ARG A 183 7.52 5.45 -2.95
C ARG A 183 6.01 5.40 -3.05
N ASN A 184 5.47 6.19 -3.98
CA ASN A 184 4.06 6.16 -4.34
C ASN A 184 3.84 5.08 -5.38
N ILE A 185 2.91 4.19 -5.10
CA ILE A 185 2.47 3.13 -6.01
C ILE A 185 1.08 3.52 -6.51
N SER A 186 0.83 3.34 -7.81
CA SER A 186 -0.48 3.56 -8.40
C SER A 186 -0.80 2.39 -9.33
N LEU A 187 -1.94 1.75 -9.10
CA LEU A 187 -2.39 0.60 -9.87
C LEU A 187 -3.75 0.90 -10.49
N ASP A 188 -3.90 0.56 -11.75
CA ASP A 188 -5.19 0.65 -12.43
C ASP A 188 -6.17 -0.39 -11.88
N LEU A 189 -7.43 0.01 -11.71
CA LEU A 189 -8.51 -0.83 -11.23
C LEU A 189 -9.68 -0.84 -12.20
N ASN A 190 -10.42 -1.94 -12.16
CA ASN A 190 -11.78 -2.01 -12.68
C ASN A 190 -12.66 -2.62 -11.59
N TYR A 191 -12.88 -1.87 -10.50
CA TYR A 191 -13.55 -2.35 -9.31
C TYR A 191 -14.88 -1.66 -9.10
N ASN A 192 -15.94 -2.44 -8.87
CA ASN A 192 -17.28 -1.94 -8.56
C ASN A 192 -17.74 -2.51 -7.22
N THR A 193 -17.99 -1.65 -6.23
CA THR A 193 -18.38 -2.04 -4.86
C THR A 193 -19.64 -2.89 -4.79
N ALA A 194 -20.55 -2.74 -5.75
CA ALA A 194 -21.79 -3.54 -5.79
C ALA A 194 -21.54 -5.00 -6.25
N LYS A 195 -20.48 -5.24 -7.04
CA LYS A 195 -20.20 -6.53 -7.69
C LYS A 195 -18.98 -7.26 -7.10
N CYS A 196 -18.05 -6.51 -6.53
CA CYS A 196 -16.75 -7.03 -6.08
C CYS A 196 -16.66 -7.03 -4.55
N SER A 197 -15.91 -7.96 -3.99
CA SER A 197 -15.70 -8.11 -2.54
C SER A 197 -14.29 -7.79 -2.11
N SER A 198 -13.27 -8.15 -2.92
CA SER A 198 -11.87 -7.89 -2.58
C SER A 198 -11.00 -7.67 -3.81
N ILE A 199 -9.83 -7.08 -3.56
CA ILE A 199 -8.77 -6.86 -4.54
C ILE A 199 -7.55 -7.62 -4.07
N LYS A 200 -7.03 -8.53 -4.89
CA LYS A 200 -5.74 -9.18 -4.64
C LYS A 200 -4.64 -8.40 -5.33
N ILE A 201 -3.62 -8.06 -4.57
CA ILE A 201 -2.43 -7.34 -5.02
C ILE A 201 -1.25 -8.29 -4.94
N LYS A 202 -0.62 -8.59 -6.08
CA LYS A 202 0.67 -9.29 -6.13
C LYS A 202 1.77 -8.33 -5.69
N THR A 203 2.65 -8.80 -4.82
CA THR A 203 3.91 -8.15 -4.47
C THR A 203 5.04 -9.05 -4.93
N ASP A 204 5.70 -8.72 -6.04
CA ASP A 204 6.81 -9.49 -6.57
C ASP A 204 8.13 -9.07 -5.93
N VAL A 205 8.59 -9.86 -4.97
CA VAL A 205 9.80 -9.59 -4.18
C VAL A 205 11.07 -9.58 -5.05
N SER A 206 11.07 -10.31 -6.18
CA SER A 206 12.21 -10.37 -7.08
C SER A 206 12.57 -9.01 -7.70
N GLU A 207 11.59 -8.09 -7.82
CA GLU A 207 11.80 -6.75 -8.35
C GLU A 207 12.77 -5.91 -7.49
N ILE A 208 12.87 -6.18 -6.17
CA ILE A 208 13.84 -5.51 -5.28
C ILE A 208 15.27 -5.59 -5.83
N PHE A 209 15.58 -6.65 -6.58
CA PHE A 209 16.94 -6.93 -7.06
C PHE A 209 17.15 -6.61 -8.55
N LYS A 210 16.12 -6.12 -9.27
CA LYS A 210 16.14 -6.00 -10.74
C LYS A 210 16.55 -4.61 -11.22
N THR A 211 15.63 -3.67 -11.27
CA THR A 211 15.78 -2.37 -11.95
C THR A 211 15.23 -1.23 -11.10
N PRO A 212 15.81 -0.03 -11.18
CA PRO A 212 16.98 0.38 -11.98
C PRO A 212 18.33 -0.06 -11.43
N LEU A 213 18.40 -0.64 -10.24
CA LEU A 213 19.62 -1.15 -9.63
C LEU A 213 19.66 -2.68 -9.69
N THR A 214 20.48 -3.26 -10.55
CA THR A 214 20.81 -4.68 -10.45
C THR A 214 21.59 -4.96 -9.17
N VAL A 215 21.04 -5.80 -8.30
CA VAL A 215 21.68 -6.19 -7.05
C VAL A 215 22.50 -7.45 -7.27
N ASP A 216 23.82 -7.29 -7.22
CA ASP A 216 24.79 -8.38 -7.20
C ASP A 216 25.14 -8.71 -5.75
N PHE A 217 24.70 -9.87 -5.24
CA PHE A 217 24.88 -10.29 -3.85
C PHE A 217 26.35 -10.43 -3.44
N SER A 218 27.28 -10.57 -4.40
CA SER A 218 28.69 -10.57 -4.10
C SER A 218 29.24 -9.16 -3.76
N LYS A 219 28.47 -8.11 -4.07
CA LYS A 219 28.85 -6.69 -3.87
C LYS A 219 27.92 -5.97 -2.90
N ILE A 220 26.62 -6.31 -2.94
CA ILE A 220 25.57 -5.65 -2.17
C ILE A 220 24.79 -6.75 -1.44
N SER A 221 25.22 -7.09 -0.24
CA SER A 221 24.57 -8.12 0.59
C SER A 221 23.90 -7.54 1.84
N SER A 222 24.25 -6.32 2.21
CA SER A 222 23.64 -5.61 3.34
C SER A 222 23.41 -4.15 2.96
N VAL A 223 22.21 -3.67 3.26
CA VAL A 223 21.81 -2.26 3.09
C VAL A 223 21.09 -1.84 4.37
N THR A 224 21.86 -1.24 5.26
CA THR A 224 21.40 -0.67 6.53
C THR A 224 21.71 0.83 6.62
N ASP A 225 22.33 1.37 5.56
CA ASP A 225 22.64 2.78 5.38
C ASP A 225 21.93 3.37 4.16
N PHE A 226 22.07 4.66 3.93
CA PHE A 226 21.36 5.37 2.86
C PHE A 226 22.02 5.23 1.47
N HIS A 227 23.24 4.72 1.36
CA HIS A 227 23.97 4.72 0.09
C HIS A 227 23.25 3.97 -1.03
N TYR A 228 22.75 2.77 -0.71
CA TYR A 228 21.96 1.97 -1.65
C TYR A 228 20.46 2.03 -1.41
N ALA A 229 20.02 2.50 -0.22
CA ALA A 229 18.62 2.43 0.18
C ALA A 229 17.68 3.12 -0.81
N THR A 230 17.99 4.36 -1.22
CA THR A 230 17.16 5.11 -2.18
C THR A 230 17.12 4.47 -3.57
N ARG A 231 18.19 3.80 -4.00
CA ARG A 231 18.25 3.10 -5.28
C ARG A 231 17.41 1.83 -5.25
N ILE A 232 17.48 1.07 -4.15
CA ILE A 232 16.63 -0.10 -3.94
C ILE A 232 15.16 0.32 -3.75
N ALA A 233 14.92 1.48 -3.13
CA ALA A 233 13.58 2.03 -3.07
C ALA A 233 12.99 2.30 -4.48
N ASN A 234 13.81 2.66 -5.45
CA ASN A 234 13.35 2.78 -6.83
C ASN A 234 13.00 1.41 -7.44
N ASN A 235 13.73 0.35 -7.09
CA ASN A 235 13.45 -0.99 -7.57
C ASN A 235 12.07 -1.48 -7.09
N TYR A 236 11.71 -1.27 -5.83
CA TYR A 236 10.45 -1.79 -5.31
C TYR A 236 9.20 -1.01 -5.78
N THR A 237 9.35 0.04 -6.58
CA THR A 237 8.19 0.67 -7.24
C THR A 237 7.47 -0.29 -8.19
N ASP A 238 8.18 -1.23 -8.78
CA ASP A 238 7.66 -2.16 -9.78
C ASP A 238 7.12 -3.47 -9.15
N MET A 239 7.25 -3.63 -7.82
CA MET A 239 6.83 -4.85 -7.13
C MET A 239 5.32 -5.13 -7.21
N PHE A 240 4.49 -4.12 -7.39
CA PHE A 240 3.06 -4.22 -7.15
C PHE A 240 2.24 -4.29 -8.44
N SER A 241 1.28 -5.20 -8.46
CA SER A 241 0.30 -5.30 -9.55
C SER A 241 -1.03 -5.84 -9.03
N VAL A 242 -2.13 -5.56 -9.73
CA VAL A 242 -3.43 -6.17 -9.43
C VAL A 242 -3.41 -7.62 -9.95
N LEU A 243 -3.41 -8.58 -9.03
CA LEU A 243 -3.44 -10.00 -9.36
C LEU A 243 -4.83 -10.44 -9.82
N SER A 244 -5.85 -10.07 -9.05
CA SER A 244 -7.25 -10.37 -9.40
C SER A 244 -8.22 -9.53 -8.58
N ILE A 245 -9.45 -9.43 -9.10
CA ILE A 245 -10.59 -8.85 -8.40
C ILE A 245 -11.58 -9.98 -8.13
N ILE A 246 -11.97 -10.15 -6.86
CA ILE A 246 -12.91 -11.19 -6.45
C ILE A 246 -14.33 -10.62 -6.48
N TYR A 247 -15.20 -11.30 -7.17
CA TYR A 247 -16.63 -10.96 -7.28
C TYR A 247 -17.43 -11.58 -6.13
N LYS A 248 -18.56 -10.96 -5.80
CA LYS A 248 -19.52 -11.46 -4.82
C LYS A 248 -20.33 -12.62 -5.36
#